data_4110cde314934ab24cf2573d2ac8f00d
#
_entry.id   4110cde314934ab24cf2573d2ac8f00d
#
_cell.length_a   1.000
_cell.length_b   1.000
_cell.length_c   1.000
_cell.angle_alpha   90.00
_cell.angle_beta   90.00
_cell.angle_gamma   90.00
#
_symmetry.space_group_name_H-M   'P 1'
#
loop_
_entity.id
_entity.type
_entity.pdbx_description
1 polymer ?
#
loop_
_entity_poly.entity_id
_entity_poly.type
_entity_poly.pdbx_seq_one_letter_code
_entity_poly.pdbx_strand_id
1 'polypeptide(L)'
;FRGWMLLSYGKPVTASTAKGGFAPSALTDELTKTFWLAEANDERQWVMMDLERPATVCAVQINYHDYQSNMYGRYEGLHHRYVIEGSPDGQNWKVLVDRKESYKDTPNDYVELPLPEYVRYIRYKNIDIPTPNLAISELRVFGLGTGKVPQQPQKLMLDRHADRRDVTVSWQPVKGAQGYNVLWGIAPDKLYSSWMVYGKNDLLMKSLTTGQDYY
;
A
#
# COMPACT_ATOMS: atom_id res chain seq x y z
N PHE A 1 -6.29 -14.92 -1.75
CA PHE A 1 -5.03 -14.28 -1.30
C PHE A 1 -3.85 -14.92 -2.02
N ARG A 2 -3.02 -14.14 -2.72
CA ARG A 2 -1.90 -14.65 -3.53
C ARG A 2 -0.64 -14.94 -2.70
N GLY A 3 -0.66 -14.71 -1.40
CA GLY A 3 0.49 -14.89 -0.51
C GLY A 3 1.61 -13.86 -0.69
N TRP A 4 1.36 -12.79 -1.46
CA TRP A 4 2.32 -11.70 -1.61
C TRP A 4 2.34 -10.82 -0.36
N MET A 5 3.51 -10.31 -0.02
CA MET A 5 3.70 -9.38 1.08
C MET A 5 3.80 -7.95 0.56
N LEU A 6 3.47 -7.00 1.41
CA LEU A 6 3.74 -5.60 1.14
C LEU A 6 5.25 -5.34 1.30
N LEU A 7 5.89 -4.94 0.22
CA LEU A 7 7.34 -4.69 0.18
C LEU A 7 7.68 -3.23 0.45
N SER A 8 6.70 -2.33 0.29
CA SER A 8 6.88 -0.87 0.34
C SER A 8 6.82 -0.27 1.73
N TYR A 9 6.32 -0.98 2.75
CA TYR A 9 6.12 -0.38 4.09
C TYR A 9 7.40 0.21 4.68
N GLY A 10 7.34 1.50 5.03
CA GLY A 10 8.44 2.23 5.65
C GLY A 10 9.67 2.40 4.77
N LYS A 11 9.56 2.18 3.45
CA LYS A 11 10.70 2.29 2.52
C LYS A 11 11.02 3.74 2.19
N PRO A 12 12.31 4.07 1.99
CA PRO A 12 12.73 5.41 1.58
C PRO A 12 12.11 5.80 0.24
N VAL A 13 11.59 7.02 0.18
CA VAL A 13 11.05 7.61 -1.05
C VAL A 13 11.65 8.98 -1.29
N THR A 14 12.05 9.24 -2.52
CA THR A 14 12.42 10.55 -3.02
C THR A 14 11.43 11.02 -4.07
N ALA A 15 11.31 12.32 -4.26
CA ALA A 15 10.40 12.90 -5.23
C ALA A 15 11.07 14.04 -6.01
N SER A 16 10.53 14.34 -7.19
CA SER A 16 10.94 15.52 -8.00
C SER A 16 10.72 16.80 -7.24
N THR A 17 9.55 16.95 -6.62
CA THR A 17 9.14 18.08 -5.79
C THR A 17 8.27 17.63 -4.63
N ALA A 18 8.12 18.45 -3.60
CA ALA A 18 7.15 18.25 -2.53
C ALA A 18 6.77 19.60 -1.92
N LYS A 19 5.49 19.89 -1.80
CA LYS A 19 5.01 21.03 -1.04
C LYS A 19 5.29 20.85 0.45
N GLY A 20 5.62 21.95 1.12
CA GLY A 20 5.95 21.95 2.54
C GLY A 20 4.86 21.28 3.40
N GLY A 21 5.26 20.34 4.26
CA GLY A 21 4.37 19.56 5.12
C GLY A 21 3.79 18.29 4.50
N PHE A 22 4.05 18.01 3.20
CA PHE A 22 3.51 16.85 2.47
C PHE A 22 4.64 16.00 1.89
N ALA A 23 5.37 15.34 2.77
CA ALA A 23 6.60 14.64 2.43
C ALA A 23 6.37 13.33 1.65
N PRO A 24 7.31 12.93 0.76
CA PRO A 24 7.21 11.66 0.04
C PRO A 24 7.17 10.40 0.92
N SER A 25 7.65 10.48 2.16
CA SER A 25 7.58 9.37 3.11
C SER A 25 6.15 8.92 3.45
N ALA A 26 5.16 9.77 3.25
CA ALA A 26 3.75 9.43 3.39
C ALA A 26 3.30 8.31 2.43
N LEU A 27 4.00 8.12 1.31
CA LEU A 27 3.65 7.10 0.31
C LEU A 27 3.84 5.66 0.79
N THR A 28 4.51 5.45 1.93
CA THR A 28 4.89 4.13 2.43
C THR A 28 4.53 3.89 3.89
N ASP A 29 3.77 4.79 4.51
CA ASP A 29 3.43 4.71 5.95
C ASP A 29 2.13 3.93 6.25
N GLU A 30 1.38 3.52 5.22
CA GLU A 30 0.08 2.83 5.32
C GLU A 30 -1.00 3.63 6.06
N LEU A 31 -0.90 4.96 6.02
CA LEU A 31 -1.86 5.87 6.63
C LEU A 31 -2.63 6.64 5.54
N THR A 32 -3.86 6.29 5.28
CA THR A 32 -4.69 6.90 4.22
C THR A 32 -4.97 8.40 4.38
N LYS A 33 -4.64 8.98 5.55
CA LYS A 33 -4.81 10.41 5.84
C LYS A 33 -3.57 11.24 5.56
N THR A 34 -2.42 10.62 5.41
CA THR A 34 -1.17 11.25 5.01
C THR A 34 -0.99 11.11 3.50
N PHE A 35 -0.31 12.05 2.87
CA PHE A 35 -0.07 12.02 1.44
C PHE A 35 1.12 12.86 1.04
N TRP A 36 1.76 12.51 -0.05
CA TRP A 36 2.68 13.38 -0.76
C TRP A 36 1.91 14.32 -1.67
N LEU A 37 2.32 15.58 -1.73
CA LEU A 37 1.77 16.60 -2.61
C LEU A 37 2.88 17.21 -3.46
N ALA A 38 2.77 17.07 -4.77
CA ALA A 38 3.70 17.68 -5.71
C ALA A 38 3.47 19.22 -5.84
N GLU A 39 4.48 19.93 -6.31
CA GLU A 39 4.35 21.38 -6.61
C GLU A 39 3.45 21.64 -7.83
N ALA A 40 3.33 20.68 -8.73
CA ALA A 40 2.51 20.77 -9.93
C ALA A 40 1.89 19.41 -10.29
N ASN A 41 0.85 19.43 -11.14
CA ASN A 41 0.31 18.24 -11.77
C ASN A 41 0.75 18.24 -13.25
N ASP A 42 1.98 17.81 -13.50
CA ASP A 42 2.56 17.73 -14.85
C ASP A 42 3.53 16.54 -14.99
N GLU A 43 4.03 16.32 -16.20
CA GLU A 43 4.93 15.20 -16.56
C GLU A 43 6.32 15.28 -15.92
N ARG A 44 6.69 16.37 -15.28
CA ARG A 44 7.96 16.53 -14.57
C ARG A 44 7.94 15.89 -13.19
N GLN A 45 6.74 15.53 -12.71
CA GLN A 45 6.58 14.98 -11.37
C GLN A 45 6.80 13.48 -11.35
N TRP A 46 7.61 13.04 -10.42
CA TRP A 46 7.90 11.63 -10.18
C TRP A 46 8.18 11.39 -8.70
N VAL A 47 7.99 10.15 -8.28
CA VAL A 47 8.51 9.62 -7.00
C VAL A 47 9.28 8.35 -7.26
N MET A 48 10.33 8.13 -6.49
CA MET A 48 11.15 6.93 -6.56
C MET A 48 11.31 6.32 -5.16
N MET A 49 10.91 5.06 -5.05
CA MET A 49 11.02 4.24 -3.85
C MET A 49 12.22 3.32 -3.96
N ASP A 50 13.01 3.20 -2.90
CA ASP A 50 14.06 2.20 -2.75
C ASP A 50 13.59 1.07 -1.84
N LEU A 51 13.40 -0.13 -2.37
CA LEU A 51 13.07 -1.32 -1.56
C LEU A 51 14.25 -1.80 -0.69
N GLU A 52 15.39 -1.07 -0.72
CA GLU A 52 16.66 -1.31 0.00
C GLU A 52 17.41 -2.57 -0.44
N ARG A 53 16.71 -3.51 -1.05
CA ARG A 53 17.25 -4.71 -1.69
C ARG A 53 16.36 -5.14 -2.84
N PRO A 54 16.89 -5.83 -3.85
CA PRO A 54 16.06 -6.38 -4.91
C PRO A 54 15.05 -7.39 -4.34
N ALA A 55 13.84 -7.36 -4.88
CA ALA A 55 12.76 -8.27 -4.53
C ALA A 55 11.96 -8.64 -5.79
N THR A 56 11.25 -9.75 -5.74
CA THR A 56 10.33 -10.15 -6.80
C THR A 56 9.02 -9.39 -6.63
N VAL A 57 8.80 -8.37 -7.44
CA VAL A 57 7.59 -7.55 -7.48
C VAL A 57 6.54 -8.23 -8.36
N CYS A 58 5.33 -8.38 -7.84
CA CYS A 58 4.22 -9.06 -8.51
C CYS A 58 3.04 -8.13 -8.80
N ALA A 59 2.86 -7.08 -8.00
CA ALA A 59 1.80 -6.10 -8.19
C ALA A 59 2.19 -4.75 -7.59
N VAL A 60 1.53 -3.70 -8.08
CA VAL A 60 1.65 -2.33 -7.57
C VAL A 60 0.26 -1.73 -7.40
N GLN A 61 0.13 -0.79 -6.45
CA GLN A 61 -1.10 -0.04 -6.25
C GLN A 61 -0.77 1.42 -5.97
N ILE A 62 -1.54 2.30 -6.59
CA ILE A 62 -1.51 3.74 -6.31
C ILE A 62 -2.85 4.13 -5.73
N ASN A 63 -2.83 4.88 -4.62
CA ASN A 63 -4.01 5.53 -4.06
C ASN A 63 -3.79 7.04 -4.14
N TYR A 64 -4.54 7.70 -5.03
CA TYR A 64 -4.55 9.16 -5.12
C TYR A 64 -5.36 9.77 -3.98
N HIS A 65 -5.03 11.01 -3.64
CA HIS A 65 -5.71 11.77 -2.59
C HIS A 65 -6.35 13.03 -3.17
N ASP A 66 -7.63 13.28 -2.83
CA ASP A 66 -8.41 14.42 -3.33
C ASP A 66 -8.10 15.70 -2.56
N TYR A 67 -6.85 16.16 -2.65
CA TYR A 67 -6.45 17.40 -1.97
C TYR A 67 -6.99 18.62 -2.69
N GLN A 68 -7.83 19.39 -1.98
CA GLN A 68 -8.47 20.61 -2.52
C GLN A 68 -9.10 20.41 -3.90
N SER A 69 -9.68 19.25 -4.12
CA SER A 69 -10.42 18.94 -5.34
C SER A 69 -11.78 19.62 -5.30
N ASN A 70 -12.16 20.25 -6.42
CA ASN A 70 -13.49 20.86 -6.61
C ASN A 70 -14.43 19.91 -7.38
N MET A 71 -14.08 18.66 -7.51
CA MET A 71 -14.84 17.70 -8.28
C MET A 71 -15.96 17.10 -7.43
N TYR A 72 -17.17 17.61 -7.61
CA TYR A 72 -18.37 17.13 -6.95
C TYR A 72 -19.27 16.42 -7.97
N GLY A 73 -19.56 15.14 -7.71
CA GLY A 73 -20.44 14.36 -8.57
C GLY A 73 -19.72 13.58 -9.66
N ARG A 74 -20.42 13.20 -10.71
CA ARG A 74 -19.87 12.46 -11.84
C ARG A 74 -19.47 13.42 -12.95
N TYR A 75 -18.22 13.35 -13.36
CA TYR A 75 -17.69 14.04 -14.52
C TYR A 75 -17.36 13.02 -15.60
N GLU A 76 -17.63 13.36 -16.85
CA GLU A 76 -17.19 12.56 -18.00
C GLU A 76 -15.71 12.83 -18.30
N GLY A 77 -15.02 11.82 -18.82
CA GLY A 77 -13.65 11.96 -19.32
C GLY A 77 -12.56 12.02 -18.23
N LEU A 78 -12.90 11.69 -16.97
CA LEU A 78 -11.88 11.56 -15.93
C LEU A 78 -10.93 10.42 -16.24
N HIS A 79 -9.66 10.67 -16.06
CA HIS A 79 -8.62 9.68 -16.31
C HIS A 79 -7.40 9.91 -15.43
N HIS A 80 -6.69 8.83 -15.14
CA HIS A 80 -5.39 8.87 -14.48
C HIS A 80 -4.35 8.32 -15.45
N ARG A 81 -3.38 9.15 -15.81
CA ARG A 81 -2.30 8.81 -16.72
C ARG A 81 -0.96 8.85 -16.02
N TYR A 82 -0.27 7.74 -16.06
CA TYR A 82 1.02 7.60 -15.41
C TYR A 82 1.80 6.41 -15.97
N VAL A 83 3.06 6.31 -15.56
CA VAL A 83 3.92 5.14 -15.80
C VAL A 83 4.54 4.70 -14.49
N ILE A 84 4.59 3.39 -14.25
CA ILE A 84 5.44 2.81 -13.21
C ILE A 84 6.58 2.07 -13.88
N GLU A 85 7.78 2.36 -13.45
CA GLU A 85 9.01 1.72 -13.91
C GLU A 85 9.69 1.01 -12.73
N GLY A 86 10.37 -0.09 -13.02
CA GLY A 86 11.21 -0.82 -12.08
C GLY A 86 12.65 -0.86 -12.53
N SER A 87 13.59 -0.88 -11.59
CA SER A 87 15.01 -1.01 -11.88
C SER A 87 15.72 -1.85 -10.80
N PRO A 88 16.64 -2.73 -11.16
CA PRO A 88 17.47 -3.45 -10.20
C PRO A 88 18.60 -2.57 -9.61
N ASP A 89 19.05 -1.55 -10.32
CA ASP A 89 20.28 -0.79 -10.05
C ASP A 89 20.11 0.73 -10.02
N GLY A 90 18.88 1.24 -10.30
CA GLY A 90 18.58 2.67 -10.39
C GLY A 90 19.03 3.34 -11.68
N GLN A 91 19.61 2.60 -12.63
CA GLN A 91 20.10 3.10 -13.93
C GLN A 91 19.32 2.49 -15.10
N ASN A 92 19.13 1.18 -15.07
CA ASN A 92 18.44 0.44 -16.12
C ASN A 92 16.95 0.28 -15.74
N TRP A 93 16.08 1.00 -16.44
CA TRP A 93 14.65 1.07 -16.12
C TRP A 93 13.81 0.29 -17.12
N LYS A 94 12.86 -0.46 -16.62
CA LYS A 94 11.85 -1.21 -17.39
C LYS A 94 10.46 -0.73 -16.99
N VAL A 95 9.59 -0.51 -17.95
CA VAL A 95 8.18 -0.18 -17.70
C VAL A 95 7.49 -1.42 -17.12
N LEU A 96 6.89 -1.27 -15.95
CA LEU A 96 6.08 -2.28 -15.25
C LEU A 96 4.59 -2.05 -15.53
N VAL A 97 4.16 -0.79 -15.50
CA VAL A 97 2.77 -0.38 -15.79
C VAL A 97 2.81 0.82 -16.72
N ASP A 98 2.09 0.73 -17.82
CA ASP A 98 1.88 1.84 -18.76
C ASP A 98 0.40 2.23 -18.78
N ARG A 99 0.12 3.46 -18.35
CA ARG A 99 -1.21 4.08 -18.34
C ARG A 99 -1.23 5.39 -19.14
N LYS A 100 -0.26 5.61 -20.02
CA LYS A 100 -0.15 6.87 -20.81
C LYS A 100 -1.41 7.19 -21.58
N GLU A 101 -2.02 6.18 -22.16
CA GLU A 101 -3.25 6.31 -22.96
C GLU A 101 -4.50 5.84 -22.21
N SER A 102 -4.48 5.91 -20.86
CA SER A 102 -5.64 5.53 -20.06
C SER A 102 -6.75 6.58 -20.18
N TYR A 103 -7.98 6.12 -20.38
CA TYR A 103 -9.20 6.92 -20.32
C TYR A 103 -10.10 6.50 -19.15
N LYS A 104 -9.50 5.88 -18.12
CA LYS A 104 -10.25 5.39 -16.97
C LYS A 104 -9.97 6.26 -15.75
N ASP A 105 -11.06 6.53 -15.02
CA ASP A 105 -10.98 7.10 -13.68
C ASP A 105 -10.57 6.00 -12.71
N THR A 106 -9.34 6.02 -12.26
CA THR A 106 -8.74 5.01 -11.37
C THR A 106 -8.03 5.67 -10.20
N PRO A 107 -8.76 6.33 -9.28
CA PRO A 107 -8.16 6.95 -8.10
C PRO A 107 -7.47 5.94 -7.17
N ASN A 108 -7.81 4.66 -7.31
CA ASN A 108 -7.16 3.54 -6.63
C ASN A 108 -6.88 2.45 -7.67
N ASP A 109 -5.72 2.52 -8.31
CA ASP A 109 -5.34 1.55 -9.36
C ASP A 109 -4.44 0.45 -8.79
N TYR A 110 -4.99 -0.76 -8.67
CA TYR A 110 -4.26 -1.98 -8.34
C TYR A 110 -3.96 -2.75 -9.61
N VAL A 111 -2.69 -3.00 -9.88
CA VAL A 111 -2.21 -3.66 -11.10
C VAL A 111 -1.35 -4.86 -10.76
N GLU A 112 -1.81 -6.07 -11.10
CA GLU A 112 -0.97 -7.26 -11.12
C GLU A 112 -0.09 -7.23 -12.37
N LEU A 113 1.22 -7.45 -12.19
CA LEU A 113 2.15 -7.51 -13.31
C LEU A 113 1.93 -8.81 -14.10
N PRO A 114 1.97 -8.77 -15.44
CA PRO A 114 1.84 -9.99 -16.27
C PRO A 114 2.87 -11.06 -15.93
N LEU A 115 4.08 -10.63 -15.59
CA LEU A 115 5.18 -11.46 -15.08
C LEU A 115 5.80 -10.76 -13.88
N PRO A 116 6.18 -11.52 -12.83
CA PRO A 116 6.95 -10.96 -11.72
C PRO A 116 8.29 -10.38 -12.18
N GLU A 117 8.68 -9.24 -11.62
CA GLU A 117 9.90 -8.54 -11.97
C GLU A 117 10.85 -8.42 -10.78
N TYR A 118 12.13 -8.70 -10.99
CA TYR A 118 13.16 -8.65 -9.95
C TYR A 118 13.83 -7.27 -9.96
N VAL A 119 13.38 -6.38 -9.05
CA VAL A 119 13.80 -4.98 -9.01
C VAL A 119 14.03 -4.52 -7.56
N ARG A 120 14.84 -3.46 -7.40
CA ARG A 120 15.06 -2.76 -6.15
C ARG A 120 14.35 -1.41 -6.11
N TYR A 121 14.35 -0.69 -7.22
CA TYR A 121 13.78 0.66 -7.31
C TYR A 121 12.46 0.62 -8.06
N ILE A 122 11.48 1.33 -7.55
CA ILE A 122 10.18 1.55 -8.20
C ILE A 122 10.02 3.05 -8.40
N ARG A 123 9.72 3.48 -9.63
CA ARG A 123 9.51 4.88 -9.96
C ARG A 123 8.13 5.08 -10.58
N TYR A 124 7.33 5.92 -9.95
CA TYR A 124 6.11 6.48 -10.53
C TYR A 124 6.48 7.76 -11.30
N LYS A 125 5.94 7.92 -12.49
CA LYS A 125 6.03 9.13 -13.30
C LYS A 125 4.63 9.58 -13.65
N ASN A 126 4.29 10.80 -13.26
CA ASN A 126 3.02 11.41 -13.62
C ASN A 126 2.98 11.75 -15.12
N ILE A 127 1.80 11.73 -15.69
CA ILE A 127 1.50 12.37 -16.98
C ILE A 127 0.44 13.43 -16.70
N ASP A 128 -0.76 13.03 -16.32
CA ASP A 128 -1.78 13.91 -15.80
C ASP A 128 -2.85 13.14 -15.01
N ILE A 129 -3.47 13.83 -14.06
CA ILE A 129 -4.60 13.32 -13.29
C ILE A 129 -5.73 14.36 -13.31
N PRO A 130 -6.99 13.96 -13.07
CA PRO A 130 -8.12 14.87 -13.24
C PRO A 130 -8.21 15.96 -12.17
N THR A 131 -7.54 15.81 -11.02
CA THR A 131 -7.54 16.80 -9.94
C THR A 131 -6.52 17.91 -10.20
N PRO A 132 -6.75 19.14 -9.71
CA PRO A 132 -5.81 20.25 -9.90
C PRO A 132 -4.47 20.04 -9.22
N ASN A 133 -4.43 19.22 -8.18
CA ASN A 133 -3.23 18.91 -7.40
C ASN A 133 -2.87 17.44 -7.54
N LEU A 134 -1.60 17.15 -7.83
CA LEU A 134 -1.07 15.79 -7.78
C LEU A 134 -0.76 15.43 -6.33
N ALA A 135 -1.67 14.67 -5.73
CA ALA A 135 -1.54 14.15 -4.38
C ALA A 135 -1.71 12.62 -4.38
N ILE A 136 -0.80 11.92 -3.72
CA ILE A 136 -0.81 10.45 -3.62
C ILE A 136 -0.67 10.08 -2.14
N SER A 137 -1.62 9.32 -1.60
CA SER A 137 -1.54 8.81 -0.22
C SER A 137 -0.65 7.58 -0.12
N GLU A 138 -0.67 6.69 -1.12
CA GLU A 138 0.08 5.45 -1.03
C GLU A 138 0.59 5.00 -2.41
N LEU A 139 1.84 4.56 -2.43
CA LEU A 139 2.42 3.77 -3.51
C LEU A 139 2.82 2.41 -2.94
N ARG A 140 1.98 1.42 -3.13
CA ARG A 140 2.13 0.10 -2.54
C ARG A 140 2.73 -0.88 -3.53
N VAL A 141 3.70 -1.65 -3.08
CA VAL A 141 4.40 -2.66 -3.89
C VAL A 141 4.24 -4.01 -3.23
N PHE A 142 3.74 -4.98 -3.96
CA PHE A 142 3.47 -6.32 -3.47
C PHE A 142 4.34 -7.34 -4.19
N GLY A 143 4.79 -8.36 -3.46
CA GLY A 143 5.58 -9.42 -4.06
C GLY A 143 6.17 -10.39 -3.05
N LEU A 144 7.29 -11.00 -3.43
CA LEU A 144 8.00 -12.00 -2.63
C LEU A 144 9.27 -11.38 -2.05
N GLY A 145 9.40 -11.38 -0.74
CA GLY A 145 10.63 -11.01 -0.06
C GLY A 145 11.75 -12.03 -0.28
N THR A 146 13.00 -11.58 -0.13
CA THR A 146 14.19 -12.44 -0.28
C THR A 146 14.68 -13.05 1.04
N GLY A 147 13.98 -12.77 2.15
CA GLY A 147 14.32 -13.26 3.49
C GLY A 147 13.85 -14.70 3.76
N LYS A 148 14.32 -15.27 4.86
CA LYS A 148 13.73 -16.49 5.40
C LYS A 148 12.28 -16.21 5.79
N VAL A 149 11.40 -17.18 5.55
CA VAL A 149 10.01 -17.11 6.03
C VAL A 149 10.03 -16.91 7.55
N PRO A 150 9.39 -15.86 8.09
CA PRO A 150 9.33 -15.64 9.53
C PRO A 150 8.65 -16.82 10.24
N GLN A 151 9.00 -17.04 11.48
CA GLN A 151 8.30 -18.02 12.31
C GLN A 151 6.86 -17.54 12.54
N GLN A 152 5.96 -18.51 12.74
CA GLN A 152 4.59 -18.20 13.13
C GLN A 152 4.58 -17.52 14.51
N PRO A 153 3.82 -16.44 14.71
CA PRO A 153 3.65 -15.80 16.00
C PRO A 153 3.17 -16.80 17.05
N GLN A 154 3.68 -16.66 18.26
CA GLN A 154 3.32 -17.49 19.41
C GLN A 154 2.54 -16.66 20.44
N LYS A 155 1.88 -17.34 21.39
CA LYS A 155 1.18 -16.73 22.51
C LYS A 155 0.15 -15.69 22.08
N LEU A 156 -0.80 -16.14 21.26
CA LEU A 156 -2.00 -15.33 20.96
C LEU A 156 -2.78 -15.11 22.24
N MET A 157 -3.05 -13.84 22.55
CA MET A 157 -3.80 -13.41 23.71
C MET A 157 -5.01 -12.58 23.26
N LEU A 158 -6.11 -12.74 23.98
CA LEU A 158 -7.36 -12.02 23.73
C LEU A 158 -7.73 -11.24 25.00
N ASP A 159 -7.85 -9.93 24.87
CA ASP A 159 -8.37 -9.05 25.92
C ASP A 159 -9.72 -8.48 25.48
N ARG A 160 -10.79 -8.92 26.15
CA ARG A 160 -12.15 -8.52 25.82
C ARG A 160 -12.52 -7.27 26.61
N HIS A 161 -12.94 -6.24 25.91
CA HIS A 161 -13.28 -4.95 26.50
C HIS A 161 -14.65 -4.95 27.23
N ALA A 162 -14.97 -3.84 27.88
CA ALA A 162 -16.28 -3.64 28.56
C ALA A 162 -17.43 -3.74 27.55
N ASP A 163 -17.29 -3.17 26.35
CA ASP A 163 -18.14 -3.55 25.20
C ASP A 163 -17.69 -4.92 24.70
N ARG A 164 -18.51 -5.94 24.98
CA ARG A 164 -18.18 -7.32 24.64
C ARG A 164 -18.07 -7.60 23.15
N ARG A 165 -18.42 -6.65 22.30
CA ARG A 165 -18.21 -6.69 20.85
C ARG A 165 -16.79 -6.27 20.45
N ASP A 166 -16.03 -5.73 21.40
CA ASP A 166 -14.67 -5.25 21.17
C ASP A 166 -13.66 -6.18 21.85
N VAL A 167 -12.58 -6.52 21.13
CA VAL A 167 -11.49 -7.37 21.61
C VAL A 167 -10.16 -6.86 21.09
N THR A 168 -9.15 -6.81 21.95
CA THR A 168 -7.76 -6.66 21.52
C THR A 168 -7.14 -8.04 21.39
N VAL A 169 -6.67 -8.34 20.17
CA VAL A 169 -5.87 -9.54 19.88
C VAL A 169 -4.41 -9.12 19.91
N SER A 170 -3.57 -9.83 20.66
CA SER A 170 -2.13 -9.56 20.71
C SER A 170 -1.33 -10.86 20.65
N TRP A 171 -0.06 -10.75 20.21
CA TRP A 171 0.83 -11.89 20.02
C TRP A 171 2.27 -11.54 20.37
N GLN A 172 3.09 -12.57 20.58
CA GLN A 172 4.51 -12.37 20.78
C GLN A 172 5.18 -11.88 19.50
N PRO A 173 5.96 -10.77 19.54
CA PRO A 173 6.67 -10.29 18.36
C PRO A 173 7.64 -11.32 17.80
N VAL A 174 7.69 -11.41 16.48
CA VAL A 174 8.63 -12.27 15.76
C VAL A 174 9.81 -11.44 15.29
N LYS A 175 11.03 -11.86 15.63
CA LYS A 175 12.25 -11.16 15.24
C LYS A 175 12.35 -11.06 13.72
N GLY A 176 12.49 -9.84 13.22
CA GLY A 176 12.61 -9.55 11.78
C GLY A 176 11.29 -9.47 11.02
N ALA A 177 10.13 -9.69 11.67
CA ALA A 177 8.85 -9.41 11.07
C ALA A 177 8.62 -7.90 10.95
N GLN A 178 8.24 -7.43 9.77
CA GLN A 178 7.89 -6.03 9.52
C GLN A 178 6.39 -5.79 9.70
N GLY A 179 5.58 -6.83 9.62
CA GLY A 179 4.14 -6.78 9.79
C GLY A 179 3.54 -8.16 9.95
N TYR A 180 2.27 -8.19 10.26
CA TYR A 180 1.48 -9.40 10.50
C TYR A 180 0.17 -9.31 9.73
N ASN A 181 -0.25 -10.43 9.16
CA ASN A 181 -1.59 -10.54 8.59
C ASN A 181 -2.48 -11.28 9.58
N VAL A 182 -3.42 -10.56 10.18
CA VAL A 182 -4.41 -11.15 11.08
C VAL A 182 -5.60 -11.58 10.24
N LEU A 183 -5.90 -12.87 10.28
CA LEU A 183 -7.04 -13.46 9.60
C LEU A 183 -8.08 -13.86 10.64
N TRP A 184 -9.36 -13.63 10.34
CA TRP A 184 -10.43 -14.11 11.20
C TRP A 184 -11.69 -14.44 10.40
N GLY A 185 -12.55 -15.24 11.00
CA GLY A 185 -13.80 -15.65 10.40
C GLY A 185 -14.67 -16.47 11.36
N ILE A 186 -15.70 -17.07 10.82
CA ILE A 186 -16.74 -17.78 11.59
C ILE A 186 -16.51 -19.29 11.74
N ALA A 187 -15.46 -19.80 11.11
CA ALA A 187 -15.02 -21.18 11.26
C ALA A 187 -13.51 -21.25 10.94
N PRO A 188 -12.78 -22.31 11.38
CA PRO A 188 -11.34 -22.45 11.12
C PRO A 188 -10.97 -22.46 9.63
N ASP A 189 -11.86 -22.97 8.78
CA ASP A 189 -11.72 -23.03 7.33
C ASP A 189 -12.41 -21.85 6.60
N LYS A 190 -12.96 -20.89 7.34
CA LYS A 190 -13.75 -19.75 6.82
C LYS A 190 -13.25 -18.42 7.39
N LEU A 191 -11.95 -18.14 7.18
CA LEU A 191 -11.30 -16.90 7.58
C LEU A 191 -11.40 -15.89 6.44
N TYR A 192 -12.56 -15.26 6.30
CA TYR A 192 -12.87 -14.34 5.19
C TYR A 192 -12.39 -12.91 5.39
N SER A 193 -12.08 -12.53 6.62
CA SER A 193 -11.61 -11.20 6.96
C SER A 193 -10.10 -11.22 7.20
N SER A 194 -9.43 -10.13 6.82
CA SER A 194 -8.01 -9.96 7.06
C SER A 194 -7.66 -8.51 7.36
N TRP A 195 -6.62 -8.33 8.17
CA TRP A 195 -6.07 -7.02 8.45
C TRP A 195 -4.55 -7.10 8.57
N MET A 196 -3.86 -6.19 7.86
CA MET A 196 -2.41 -6.05 7.97
C MET A 196 -2.08 -5.12 9.13
N VAL A 197 -1.19 -5.58 10.01
CA VAL A 197 -0.70 -4.82 11.18
C VAL A 197 0.78 -4.58 11.00
N TYR A 198 1.20 -3.31 11.04
CA TYR A 198 2.59 -2.91 10.88
C TYR A 198 3.10 -2.19 12.14
N GLY A 199 4.39 -2.38 12.46
CA GLY A 199 5.06 -1.68 13.55
C GLY A 199 4.58 -2.01 14.97
N LYS A 200 3.64 -2.94 15.13
CA LYS A 200 3.10 -3.40 16.40
C LYS A 200 2.66 -4.86 16.35
N ASN A 201 2.28 -5.41 17.49
CA ASN A 201 1.90 -6.81 17.65
C ASN A 201 0.54 -6.96 18.34
N ASP A 202 -0.36 -6.03 18.08
CA ASP A 202 -1.74 -6.03 18.54
C ASP A 202 -2.71 -5.49 17.49
N LEU A 203 -3.96 -5.91 17.59
CA LEU A 203 -5.08 -5.42 16.78
C LEU A 203 -6.32 -5.27 17.64
N LEU A 204 -6.87 -4.06 17.69
CA LEU A 204 -8.20 -3.82 18.26
C LEU A 204 -9.26 -4.11 17.20
N MET A 205 -10.04 -5.15 17.43
CA MET A 205 -11.20 -5.52 16.62
C MET A 205 -12.47 -4.99 17.31
N LYS A 206 -13.27 -4.24 16.56
CA LYS A 206 -14.49 -3.61 17.07
C LYS A 206 -15.74 -4.14 16.39
N SER A 207 -16.88 -3.99 17.09
CA SER A 207 -18.22 -4.28 16.54
C SER A 207 -18.41 -5.72 16.07
N LEU A 208 -17.77 -6.68 16.72
CA LEU A 208 -18.02 -8.11 16.49
C LEU A 208 -19.46 -8.46 16.85
N THR A 209 -20.01 -9.45 16.19
CA THR A 209 -21.40 -9.90 16.45
C THR A 209 -21.47 -10.66 17.76
N THR A 210 -22.39 -10.26 18.63
CA THR A 210 -22.65 -10.94 19.91
C THR A 210 -23.21 -12.35 19.68
N GLY A 211 -22.70 -13.35 20.40
CA GLY A 211 -23.14 -14.74 20.27
C GLY A 211 -22.55 -15.48 19.07
N GLN A 212 -21.66 -14.84 18.29
CA GLN A 212 -20.90 -15.47 17.20
C GLN A 212 -19.50 -15.85 17.71
N ASP A 213 -19.09 -17.11 17.46
CA ASP A 213 -17.72 -17.52 17.64
C ASP A 213 -16.85 -17.05 16.46
N TYR A 214 -15.65 -16.58 16.78
CA TYR A 214 -14.65 -16.15 15.81
C TYR A 214 -13.36 -16.98 15.99
N TYR A 215 -12.75 -17.28 14.87
CA TYR A 215 -11.53 -18.07 14.77
C TYR A 215 -10.42 -17.27 14.13
#